data_790af1cf165a3521a7d11cd07ce587ba
#
_entry.id   790af1cf165a3521a7d11cd07ce587ba
#
_cell.length_a   1.000
_cell.length_b   1.000
_cell.length_c   1.000
_cell.angle_alpha   90.00
_cell.angle_beta   90.00
_cell.angle_gamma   90.00
#
_symmetry.space_group_name_H-M   'P 1'
#
loop_
_entity.id
_entity.type
_entity.pdbx_description
1 polymer ?
#
loop_
_entity_poly.entity_id
_entity_poly.type
_entity_poly.pdbx_seq_one_letter_code
_entity_poly.pdbx_strand_id
1 'polypeptide(L)'
;GVGGVAGGSDGTGGVKMMVCQVFDSRASSSAVADFGAALVYAADRGASIAQCSWGMGMAGDEDVAVSEAVRYFTANGGGEKMNGGLCIFAAGNNGEEGDFYPGCLDEAVAVGALASDGSVAYYSNRGAWVDVTAPGGLMDSGQQYGVLSTLPGSTYGYNEGTSMACPHVSGIAALILSKYGNKQFSNETLRTLLTTSVNDMYTQNPDYVGLMGSGYIDAYKALQGKEGSTPDAVADFTVTPSHDNALIEWTIPESEEKSIDHHVIYYSTEEFSASDNLNSLPSVSVDTKFKYSGDKMAYELNGLKATTKYYFAIVAYNRWGKASAVSPIKSATTNAGPKVELDKTSLSMAVDASKSLVGETSFNVKNAGEGVLKYELEAATKRVSISTSARNEKPQPG
;
A
#
# COMPACT_ATOMS: atom_id res chain seq x y z
N GLY A 1 17.12 26.13 19.39
CA GLY A 1 16.35 24.92 19.55
C GLY A 1 17.15 23.67 19.23
N VAL A 2 16.54 22.53 19.45
CA VAL A 2 17.09 21.26 18.94
C VAL A 2 16.82 21.19 17.45
N GLY A 3 17.85 21.02 16.61
CA GLY A 3 17.73 21.06 15.16
C GLY A 3 16.96 19.86 14.59
N GLY A 4 16.90 18.74 15.34
CA GLY A 4 16.31 17.48 14.89
C GLY A 4 17.08 16.85 13.72
N VAL A 5 16.60 15.70 13.24
CA VAL A 5 17.25 14.96 12.14
C VAL A 5 17.04 15.67 10.79
N ALA A 6 15.85 16.23 10.55
CA ALA A 6 15.45 16.83 9.28
C ALA A 6 15.01 18.31 9.39
N GLY A 7 15.54 19.04 10.38
CA GLY A 7 15.13 20.40 10.70
C GLY A 7 15.72 21.51 9.84
N GLY A 8 16.64 21.19 8.93
CA GLY A 8 17.43 22.17 8.16
C GLY A 8 18.62 22.72 8.94
N SER A 9 19.58 23.33 8.26
CA SER A 9 20.86 23.76 8.85
C SER A 9 20.90 25.23 9.29
N ASP A 10 20.01 26.06 8.81
CA ASP A 10 20.04 27.52 8.94
C ASP A 10 18.69 28.16 9.29
N GLY A 11 17.75 27.34 9.77
CA GLY A 11 16.38 27.79 10.05
C GLY A 11 15.50 27.93 8.80
N THR A 12 16.03 27.60 7.64
CA THR A 12 15.30 27.53 6.37
C THR A 12 15.37 26.12 5.81
N GLY A 13 14.33 25.67 5.15
CA GLY A 13 14.35 24.44 4.36
C GLY A 13 14.19 23.10 5.09
N GLY A 14 13.76 23.06 6.33
CA GLY A 14 13.40 21.82 7.01
C GLY A 14 12.16 21.13 6.41
N VAL A 15 11.94 19.88 6.82
CA VAL A 15 10.75 19.12 6.43
C VAL A 15 9.47 19.83 6.88
N LYS A 16 8.43 19.79 6.05
CA LYS A 16 7.11 20.31 6.42
C LYS A 16 6.39 19.28 7.29
N MET A 17 5.82 19.75 8.41
CA MET A 17 5.06 18.91 9.32
C MET A 17 3.57 19.24 9.24
N MET A 18 2.75 18.20 9.13
CA MET A 18 1.32 18.25 9.34
C MET A 18 1.05 17.65 10.73
N VAL A 19 0.57 18.47 11.65
CA VAL A 19 0.30 18.05 13.03
C VAL A 19 -1.16 17.60 13.12
N CYS A 20 -1.37 16.32 13.43
CA CYS A 20 -2.67 15.75 13.75
C CYS A 20 -2.72 15.47 15.26
N GLN A 21 -3.57 16.19 16.00
CA GLN A 21 -3.71 15.97 17.43
C GLN A 21 -4.59 14.75 17.68
N VAL A 22 -4.02 13.70 18.26
CA VAL A 22 -4.69 12.42 18.56
C VAL A 22 -4.82 12.15 20.05
N PHE A 23 -4.27 13.02 20.91
CA PHE A 23 -4.43 12.96 22.38
C PHE A 23 -4.93 14.29 22.91
N ASP A 24 -5.88 14.27 23.85
CA ASP A 24 -6.29 15.46 24.58
C ASP A 24 -5.67 15.48 25.99
N SER A 25 -4.64 16.30 26.15
CA SER A 25 -3.94 16.46 27.43
C SER A 25 -4.77 17.17 28.52
N ARG A 26 -5.95 17.72 28.18
CA ARG A 26 -6.85 18.40 29.10
C ARG A 26 -7.89 17.47 29.70
N ALA A 27 -8.07 16.30 29.13
CA ALA A 27 -8.98 15.29 29.67
C ALA A 27 -8.35 14.58 30.86
N SER A 28 -9.11 14.37 31.93
CA SER A 28 -8.66 13.61 33.11
C SER A 28 -8.53 12.10 32.87
N SER A 29 -9.01 11.64 31.74
CA SER A 29 -8.74 10.34 31.12
C SER A 29 -8.22 10.62 29.72
N SER A 30 -7.24 9.90 29.26
CA SER A 30 -6.69 10.01 27.89
C SER A 30 -7.82 9.88 26.86
N ALA A 31 -8.53 10.97 26.60
CA ALA A 31 -9.47 11.00 25.49
C ALA A 31 -8.64 10.88 24.23
N VAL A 32 -8.78 9.76 23.57
CA VAL A 32 -8.11 9.45 22.31
C VAL A 32 -9.00 9.95 21.19
N ALA A 33 -8.45 10.78 20.32
CA ALA A 33 -9.09 11.07 19.04
C ALA A 33 -8.95 9.83 18.14
N ASP A 34 -9.71 9.81 17.06
CA ASP A 34 -9.67 8.74 16.08
C ASP A 34 -8.32 8.72 15.34
N PHE A 35 -7.46 7.76 15.69
CA PHE A 35 -6.16 7.55 15.04
C PHE A 35 -6.31 7.21 13.56
N GLY A 36 -7.33 6.41 13.22
CA GLY A 36 -7.62 6.03 11.84
C GLY A 36 -7.99 7.24 10.99
N ALA A 37 -8.89 8.10 11.49
CA ALA A 37 -9.28 9.33 10.79
C ALA A 37 -8.09 10.28 10.58
N ALA A 38 -7.15 10.36 11.54
CA ALA A 38 -5.94 11.17 11.40
C ALA A 38 -5.02 10.66 10.28
N LEU A 39 -4.86 9.33 10.15
CA LEU A 39 -4.07 8.73 9.07
C LEU A 39 -4.72 8.95 7.70
N VAL A 40 -6.02 8.72 7.58
CA VAL A 40 -6.76 8.97 6.33
C VAL A 40 -6.67 10.46 5.93
N TYR A 41 -6.90 11.36 6.88
CA TYR A 41 -6.77 12.80 6.63
C TYR A 41 -5.36 13.17 6.12
N ALA A 42 -4.32 12.62 6.74
CA ALA A 42 -2.94 12.88 6.34
C ALA A 42 -2.64 12.36 4.93
N ALA A 43 -3.11 11.15 4.58
CA ALA A 43 -3.00 10.60 3.23
C ALA A 43 -3.66 11.49 2.19
N ASP A 44 -4.91 11.89 2.41
CA ASP A 44 -5.70 12.74 1.51
C ASP A 44 -5.08 14.13 1.30
N ARG A 45 -4.27 14.57 2.25
CA ARG A 45 -3.52 15.84 2.18
C ARG A 45 -2.10 15.69 1.67
N GLY A 46 -1.73 14.50 1.19
CA GLY A 46 -0.44 14.24 0.52
C GLY A 46 0.74 14.09 1.48
N ALA A 47 0.52 13.70 2.73
CA ALA A 47 1.60 13.33 3.61
C ALA A 47 2.30 12.07 3.07
N SER A 48 3.64 12.10 3.07
CA SER A 48 4.45 10.98 2.60
C SER A 48 4.81 10.03 3.74
N ILE A 49 5.00 10.57 4.95
CA ILE A 49 5.39 9.81 6.14
C ILE A 49 4.39 10.11 7.25
N ALA A 50 3.86 9.08 7.89
CA ALA A 50 3.13 9.17 9.14
C ALA A 50 4.05 8.73 10.29
N GLN A 51 4.44 9.68 11.16
CA GLN A 51 5.23 9.42 12.36
C GLN A 51 4.28 9.13 13.53
N CYS A 52 4.33 7.91 14.07
CA CYS A 52 3.36 7.37 15.01
C CYS A 52 4.06 6.85 16.28
N SER A 53 4.33 7.77 17.24
CA SER A 53 4.87 7.39 18.55
C SER A 53 3.78 6.89 19.51
N TRP A 54 2.94 5.99 19.02
CA TRP A 54 1.82 5.38 19.74
C TRP A 54 1.55 3.97 19.23
N GLY A 55 0.78 3.17 19.95
CA GLY A 55 0.34 1.83 19.58
C GLY A 55 -0.60 1.26 20.64
N MET A 56 -1.07 0.04 20.44
CA MET A 56 -1.88 -0.68 21.42
C MET A 56 -1.01 -1.15 22.60
N GLY A 57 -1.61 -1.17 23.77
CA GLY A 57 -0.86 -1.41 25.02
C GLY A 57 -0.57 -2.87 25.32
N MET A 58 -1.20 -3.82 24.62
CA MET A 58 -1.07 -5.25 24.83
C MET A 58 -0.77 -5.97 23.53
N ALA A 59 0.04 -7.04 23.61
CA ALA A 59 0.29 -7.89 22.46
C ALA A 59 -1.00 -8.56 21.97
N GLY A 60 -1.17 -8.58 20.65
CA GLY A 60 -2.35 -9.15 19.99
C GLY A 60 -3.61 -8.28 20.03
N ASP A 61 -3.56 -7.10 20.66
CA ASP A 61 -4.69 -6.16 20.67
C ASP A 61 -4.68 -5.33 19.38
N GLU A 62 -5.58 -5.68 18.45
CA GLU A 62 -5.70 -5.03 17.15
C GLU A 62 -6.98 -4.17 17.08
N ASP A 63 -6.81 -2.88 16.80
CA ASP A 63 -7.89 -2.05 16.29
C ASP A 63 -7.93 -2.15 14.76
N VAL A 64 -8.88 -2.93 14.26
CA VAL A 64 -9.04 -3.19 12.81
C VAL A 64 -9.25 -1.89 12.01
N ALA A 65 -9.94 -0.90 12.57
CA ALA A 65 -10.16 0.37 11.88
C ALA A 65 -8.84 1.14 11.72
N VAL A 66 -7.97 1.09 12.73
CA VAL A 66 -6.64 1.68 12.65
C VAL A 66 -5.75 0.91 11.66
N SER A 67 -5.80 -0.42 11.66
CA SER A 67 -5.06 -1.25 10.70
C SER A 67 -5.47 -0.95 9.25
N GLU A 68 -6.76 -0.81 8.98
CA GLU A 68 -7.27 -0.41 7.65
C GLU A 68 -6.84 1.01 7.26
N ALA A 69 -6.77 1.95 8.21
CA ALA A 69 -6.28 3.29 7.95
C ALA A 69 -4.75 3.31 7.64
N VAL A 70 -3.96 2.42 8.25
CA VAL A 70 -2.55 2.21 7.88
C VAL A 70 -2.44 1.73 6.44
N ARG A 71 -3.23 0.73 6.03
CA ARG A 71 -3.29 0.24 4.64
C ARG A 71 -3.72 1.34 3.67
N TYR A 72 -4.72 2.13 4.06
CA TYR A 72 -5.16 3.28 3.27
C TYR A 72 -4.03 4.30 3.08
N PHE A 73 -3.32 4.66 4.15
CA PHE A 73 -2.18 5.59 4.08
C PHE A 73 -1.07 5.04 3.18
N THR A 74 -0.76 3.75 3.31
CA THR A 74 0.25 3.07 2.50
C THR A 74 -0.10 3.09 1.01
N ALA A 75 -1.37 2.94 0.67
CA ALA A 75 -1.83 2.95 -0.71
C ALA A 75 -1.99 4.36 -1.31
N ASN A 76 -2.45 5.35 -0.52
CA ASN A 76 -2.93 6.64 -1.03
C ASN A 76 -2.08 7.86 -0.59
N GLY A 77 -1.18 7.69 0.36
CA GLY A 77 -0.24 8.73 0.79
C GLY A 77 0.88 8.96 -0.22
N GLY A 78 1.94 9.68 0.20
CA GLY A 78 3.14 9.90 -0.63
C GLY A 78 3.19 11.25 -1.31
N GLY A 79 2.06 11.80 -1.71
CA GLY A 79 1.94 13.10 -2.36
C GLY A 79 2.81 13.21 -3.61
N GLU A 80 3.57 14.29 -3.73
CA GLU A 80 4.47 14.53 -4.88
C GLU A 80 5.86 13.87 -4.72
N LYS A 81 6.13 13.27 -3.56
CA LYS A 81 7.47 12.80 -3.21
C LYS A 81 7.63 11.29 -3.20
N MET A 82 6.53 10.56 -3.22
CA MET A 82 6.56 9.10 -3.15
C MET A 82 5.27 8.51 -3.70
N ASN A 83 5.37 7.34 -4.28
CA ASN A 83 4.21 6.52 -4.66
C ASN A 83 3.82 5.65 -3.46
N GLY A 84 2.65 5.93 -2.88
CA GLY A 84 2.23 5.38 -1.61
C GLY A 84 2.86 6.07 -0.40
N GLY A 85 2.26 5.97 0.78
CA GLY A 85 2.76 6.51 2.04
C GLY A 85 3.50 5.46 2.88
N LEU A 86 4.22 5.91 3.91
CA LEU A 86 4.86 5.01 4.87
C LEU A 86 4.53 5.41 6.30
N CYS A 87 3.91 4.49 7.05
CA CYS A 87 3.69 4.64 8.49
C CYS A 87 4.89 4.09 9.26
N ILE A 88 5.40 4.88 10.21
CA ILE A 88 6.53 4.51 11.06
C ILE A 88 6.06 4.53 12.50
N PHE A 89 6.08 3.40 13.18
CA PHE A 89 5.55 3.19 14.52
C PHE A 89 6.64 2.93 15.56
N ALA A 90 6.41 3.41 16.76
CA ALA A 90 7.13 2.97 17.94
C ALA A 90 6.75 1.52 18.27
N ALA A 91 7.73 0.67 18.60
CA ALA A 91 7.49 -0.74 18.94
C ALA A 91 6.73 -0.95 20.27
N GLY A 92 6.70 0.07 21.14
CA GLY A 92 6.09 0.00 22.46
C GLY A 92 7.11 -0.22 23.58
N ASN A 93 6.67 -0.01 24.82
CA ASN A 93 7.57 0.14 25.98
C ASN A 93 7.26 -0.85 27.13
N ASN A 94 6.73 -2.04 26.82
CA ASN A 94 6.41 -3.06 27.83
C ASN A 94 7.62 -3.95 28.17
N GLY A 95 8.67 -3.96 27.32
CA GLY A 95 9.78 -4.89 27.44
C GLY A 95 9.40 -6.33 27.10
N GLU A 96 8.38 -6.52 26.29
CA GLU A 96 7.76 -7.80 26.00
C GLU A 96 8.01 -8.26 24.56
N GLU A 97 7.93 -9.57 24.37
CA GLU A 97 7.91 -10.20 23.06
C GLU A 97 6.46 -10.51 22.67
N GLY A 98 6.05 -10.17 21.44
CA GLY A 98 4.71 -10.37 20.94
C GLY A 98 4.38 -9.39 19.82
N ASP A 99 3.20 -9.52 19.21
CA ASP A 99 2.76 -8.68 18.10
C ASP A 99 2.04 -7.44 18.64
N PHE A 100 2.66 -6.28 18.55
CA PHE A 100 2.08 -5.01 18.99
C PHE A 100 1.57 -4.18 17.82
N TYR A 101 0.25 -4.05 17.73
CA TYR A 101 -0.42 -3.28 16.69
C TYR A 101 -0.36 -1.77 16.92
N PRO A 102 -0.36 -0.96 15.84
CA PRO A 102 -0.27 -1.35 14.43
C PRO A 102 1.17 -1.53 13.93
N GLY A 103 2.18 -1.43 14.80
CA GLY A 103 3.59 -1.54 14.44
C GLY A 103 3.96 -2.87 13.79
N CYS A 104 3.30 -3.97 14.17
CA CYS A 104 3.55 -5.30 13.63
C CYS A 104 2.88 -5.58 12.26
N LEU A 105 2.16 -4.62 11.69
CA LEU A 105 1.60 -4.76 10.35
C LEU A 105 2.70 -4.77 9.29
N ASP A 106 2.57 -5.62 8.29
CA ASP A 106 3.52 -5.72 7.17
C ASP A 106 3.68 -4.38 6.41
N GLU A 107 2.67 -3.54 6.43
CA GLU A 107 2.66 -2.22 5.77
C GLU A 107 3.38 -1.13 6.59
N ALA A 108 3.68 -1.38 7.86
CA ALA A 108 4.33 -0.43 8.77
C ALA A 108 5.84 -0.63 8.83
N VAL A 109 6.55 0.36 9.34
CA VAL A 109 7.94 0.23 9.83
C VAL A 109 7.93 0.38 11.34
N ALA A 110 8.33 -0.67 12.04
CA ALA A 110 8.40 -0.69 13.48
C ALA A 110 9.80 -0.37 13.99
N VAL A 111 9.88 0.51 15.00
CA VAL A 111 11.14 1.04 15.53
C VAL A 111 11.34 0.66 16.99
N GLY A 112 12.36 -0.17 17.24
CA GLY A 112 12.84 -0.50 18.57
C GLY A 112 13.80 0.55 19.14
N ALA A 113 14.04 0.52 20.45
CA ALA A 113 14.84 1.50 21.16
C ALA A 113 16.20 0.97 21.62
N LEU A 114 17.25 1.75 21.36
CA LEU A 114 18.58 1.56 21.94
C LEU A 114 18.88 2.63 22.99
N ALA A 115 19.59 2.23 24.01
CA ALA A 115 20.23 3.13 24.98
C ALA A 115 21.44 3.84 24.35
N SER A 116 21.97 4.86 25.04
CA SER A 116 23.09 5.67 24.58
C SER A 116 24.43 4.92 24.46
N ASP A 117 24.56 3.76 25.12
CA ASP A 117 25.71 2.87 25.03
C ASP A 117 25.57 1.82 23.91
N GLY A 118 24.45 1.81 23.19
CA GLY A 118 24.17 0.85 22.13
C GLY A 118 23.50 -0.45 22.59
N SER A 119 23.25 -0.62 23.89
CA SER A 119 22.45 -1.74 24.38
C SER A 119 20.98 -1.59 24.02
N VAL A 120 20.25 -2.70 23.88
CA VAL A 120 18.79 -2.66 23.73
C VAL A 120 18.17 -2.12 25.02
N ALA A 121 17.33 -1.10 24.91
CA ALA A 121 16.63 -0.57 26.06
C ALA A 121 15.64 -1.61 26.60
N TYR A 122 15.71 -1.92 27.90
CA TYR A 122 14.96 -3.02 28.51
C TYR A 122 13.45 -2.90 28.31
N TYR A 123 12.95 -1.67 28.20
CA TYR A 123 11.54 -1.39 27.98
C TYR A 123 11.09 -1.64 26.52
N SER A 124 12.02 -1.72 25.56
CA SER A 124 11.64 -1.87 24.16
C SER A 124 10.93 -3.20 23.93
N ASN A 125 9.72 -3.13 23.34
CA ASN A 125 9.08 -4.32 22.80
C ASN A 125 9.91 -4.89 21.66
N ARG A 126 9.80 -6.20 21.42
CA ARG A 126 10.61 -6.95 20.49
C ARG A 126 9.81 -8.06 19.81
N GLY A 127 10.26 -8.44 18.63
CA GLY A 127 9.67 -9.51 17.83
C GLY A 127 10.24 -9.47 16.41
N ALA A 128 9.96 -10.50 15.63
CA ALA A 128 10.41 -10.58 14.22
C ALA A 128 9.81 -9.47 13.33
N TRP A 129 8.77 -8.81 13.81
CA TRP A 129 8.09 -7.69 13.15
C TRP A 129 8.77 -6.33 13.34
N VAL A 130 9.71 -6.21 14.29
CA VAL A 130 10.51 -4.98 14.44
C VAL A 130 11.44 -4.88 13.23
N ASP A 131 11.45 -3.72 12.55
CA ASP A 131 12.21 -3.53 11.31
C ASP A 131 13.60 -2.97 11.54
N VAL A 132 13.72 -2.01 12.49
CA VAL A 132 14.96 -1.25 12.70
C VAL A 132 14.99 -0.69 14.11
N THR A 133 16.18 -0.38 14.62
CA THR A 133 16.34 0.31 15.91
C THR A 133 16.91 1.70 15.75
N ALA A 134 16.64 2.58 16.71
CA ALA A 134 17.15 3.93 16.78
C ALA A 134 17.36 4.37 18.25
N PRO A 135 18.04 5.50 18.51
CA PRO A 135 18.23 6.00 19.86
C PRO A 135 16.90 6.31 20.56
N GLY A 136 16.56 5.53 21.58
CA GLY A 136 15.39 5.73 22.44
C GLY A 136 15.76 6.28 23.82
N GLY A 137 17.03 6.16 24.20
CA GLY A 137 17.55 6.58 25.51
C GLY A 137 17.28 5.55 26.61
N LEU A 138 18.01 5.70 27.73
CA LEU A 138 17.80 4.95 28.95
C LEU A 138 18.24 5.81 30.12
N MET A 139 17.30 6.32 30.93
CA MET A 139 17.57 7.33 31.96
C MET A 139 17.83 6.78 33.35
N ASP A 140 17.92 5.47 33.55
CA ASP A 140 18.15 4.83 34.82
C ASP A 140 19.44 5.33 35.51
N SER A 141 20.48 5.64 34.73
CA SER A 141 21.76 6.18 35.23
C SER A 141 21.84 7.69 35.18
N GLY A 142 20.82 8.39 34.77
CA GLY A 142 20.74 9.84 34.73
C GLY A 142 19.99 10.39 33.50
N GLN A 143 19.38 11.55 33.65
CA GLN A 143 18.56 12.16 32.62
C GLN A 143 19.34 12.44 31.32
N GLN A 144 20.64 12.71 31.40
CA GLN A 144 21.50 12.99 30.24
C GLN A 144 21.64 11.81 29.26
N TYR A 145 21.24 10.60 29.64
CA TYR A 145 21.24 9.40 28.81
C TYR A 145 19.91 9.21 28.05
N GLY A 146 18.94 10.10 28.30
CA GLY A 146 17.72 10.20 27.51
C GLY A 146 17.94 10.98 26.21
N VAL A 147 16.90 11.08 25.40
CA VAL A 147 16.87 11.87 24.16
C VAL A 147 16.45 13.30 24.48
N LEU A 148 17.31 14.27 24.21
CA LEU A 148 17.03 15.70 24.40
C LEU A 148 16.06 16.21 23.33
N SER A 149 14.99 16.87 23.77
CA SER A 149 14.04 17.53 22.85
C SER A 149 13.41 18.78 23.46
N THR A 150 12.58 19.44 22.68
CA THR A 150 11.78 20.60 23.11
C THR A 150 10.58 20.13 23.95
N LEU A 151 10.25 20.91 24.98
CA LEU A 151 9.09 20.69 25.84
C LEU A 151 8.16 21.92 25.80
N PRO A 152 6.88 21.77 26.23
CA PRO A 152 5.96 22.87 26.40
C PRO A 152 6.55 23.99 27.27
N GLY A 153 6.14 25.23 26.96
CA GLY A 153 6.66 26.39 27.69
C GLY A 153 8.05 26.87 27.26
N SER A 154 8.48 26.56 26.03
CA SER A 154 9.77 26.94 25.46
C SER A 154 10.97 26.44 26.27
N THR A 155 10.86 25.25 26.82
CA THR A 155 11.91 24.57 27.58
C THR A 155 12.47 23.36 26.83
N TYR A 156 13.49 22.75 27.39
CA TYR A 156 14.13 21.55 26.89
C TYR A 156 14.20 20.49 27.98
N GLY A 157 14.14 19.23 27.61
CA GLY A 157 14.29 18.13 28.54
C GLY A 157 14.60 16.83 27.85
N TYR A 158 14.91 15.85 28.64
CA TYR A 158 15.23 14.50 28.20
C TYR A 158 14.03 13.60 28.43
N ASN A 159 13.86 12.64 27.54
CA ASN A 159 12.88 11.58 27.68
C ASN A 159 13.44 10.28 27.11
N GLU A 160 12.80 9.15 27.42
CA GLU A 160 13.17 7.84 26.92
C GLU A 160 11.94 7.10 26.40
N GLY A 161 12.15 6.13 25.50
CA GLY A 161 11.10 5.30 24.94
C GLY A 161 11.29 5.03 23.46
N THR A 162 10.60 4.00 22.96
CA THR A 162 10.46 3.76 21.51
C THR A 162 9.79 4.95 20.82
N SER A 163 9.00 5.74 21.57
CA SER A 163 8.44 7.02 21.12
C SER A 163 9.49 8.06 20.74
N MET A 164 10.71 7.98 21.31
CA MET A 164 11.86 8.84 20.97
C MET A 164 12.68 8.23 19.85
N ALA A 165 12.75 6.91 19.74
CA ALA A 165 13.41 6.21 18.64
C ALA A 165 12.69 6.41 17.29
N CYS A 166 11.38 6.29 17.27
CA CYS A 166 10.53 6.39 16.09
C CYS A 166 10.75 7.69 15.27
N PRO A 167 10.79 8.91 15.84
CA PRO A 167 11.02 10.13 15.09
C PRO A 167 12.43 10.27 14.51
N HIS A 168 13.44 9.57 15.04
CA HIS A 168 14.75 9.51 14.39
C HIS A 168 14.66 8.82 13.02
N VAL A 169 13.96 7.68 12.94
CA VAL A 169 13.73 6.95 11.69
C VAL A 169 12.89 7.78 10.72
N SER A 170 11.82 8.41 11.23
CA SER A 170 10.96 9.30 10.42
C SER A 170 11.73 10.51 9.87
N GLY A 171 12.65 11.07 10.65
CA GLY A 171 13.54 12.15 10.19
C GLY A 171 14.49 11.69 9.10
N ILE A 172 15.07 10.49 9.23
CA ILE A 172 15.94 9.91 8.19
C ILE A 172 15.14 9.58 6.93
N ALA A 173 13.92 9.06 7.05
CA ALA A 173 13.00 8.87 5.95
C ALA A 173 12.74 10.19 5.20
N ALA A 174 12.53 11.29 5.92
CA ALA A 174 12.34 12.61 5.33
C ALA A 174 13.60 13.11 4.60
N LEU A 175 14.80 12.87 5.12
CA LEU A 175 16.06 13.17 4.44
C LEU A 175 16.22 12.36 3.14
N ILE A 176 15.88 11.08 3.16
CA ILE A 176 15.88 10.23 1.96
C ILE A 176 14.95 10.81 0.90
N LEU A 177 13.70 11.12 1.27
CA LEU A 177 12.72 11.72 0.34
C LEU A 177 13.11 13.12 -0.13
N SER A 178 13.82 13.88 0.68
CA SER A 178 14.37 15.19 0.26
C SER A 178 15.38 15.03 -0.86
N LYS A 179 16.17 13.96 -0.82
CA LYS A 179 17.25 13.72 -1.79
C LYS A 179 16.77 12.93 -3.02
N TYR A 180 15.97 11.90 -2.83
CA TYR A 180 15.61 10.96 -3.88
C TYR A 180 14.11 10.98 -4.24
N GLY A 181 13.27 11.60 -3.42
CA GLY A 181 11.82 11.52 -3.54
C GLY A 181 11.25 12.17 -4.80
N ASN A 182 10.46 11.39 -5.52
CA ASN A 182 9.66 11.76 -6.68
C ASN A 182 8.49 10.77 -6.81
N LYS A 183 7.61 10.94 -7.80
CA LYS A 183 6.43 10.06 -7.97
C LYS A 183 6.74 8.61 -8.36
N GLN A 184 7.94 8.32 -8.83
CA GLN A 184 8.39 6.97 -9.15
C GLN A 184 9.09 6.30 -7.96
N PHE A 185 9.44 7.08 -6.93
CA PHE A 185 10.04 6.54 -5.71
C PHE A 185 8.96 5.90 -4.84
N SER A 186 9.01 4.59 -4.63
CA SER A 186 7.97 3.87 -3.89
C SER A 186 8.20 3.92 -2.37
N ASN A 187 7.12 3.73 -1.61
CA ASN A 187 7.20 3.54 -0.16
C ASN A 187 8.01 2.29 0.22
N GLU A 188 7.97 1.25 -0.61
CA GLU A 188 8.78 0.04 -0.42
C GLU A 188 10.28 0.34 -0.59
N THR A 189 10.64 1.19 -1.56
CA THR A 189 12.01 1.69 -1.70
C THR A 189 12.45 2.43 -0.45
N LEU A 190 11.60 3.29 0.11
CA LEU A 190 11.91 4.00 1.34
C LEU A 190 12.11 3.03 2.50
N ARG A 191 11.21 2.05 2.67
CA ARG A 191 11.33 1.00 3.68
C ARG A 191 12.64 0.24 3.55
N THR A 192 12.96 -0.21 2.33
CA THR A 192 14.22 -0.93 2.05
C THR A 192 15.44 -0.10 2.43
N LEU A 193 15.48 1.18 2.08
CA LEU A 193 16.59 2.05 2.46
C LEU A 193 16.71 2.21 3.98
N LEU A 194 15.60 2.34 4.69
CA LEU A 194 15.61 2.44 6.15
C LEU A 194 16.12 1.15 6.80
N THR A 195 15.71 -0.01 6.31
CA THR A 195 16.06 -1.30 6.91
C THR A 195 17.42 -1.86 6.47
N THR A 196 17.98 -1.39 5.37
CA THR A 196 19.32 -1.81 4.88
C THR A 196 20.44 -0.83 5.20
N SER A 197 20.11 0.43 5.51
CA SER A 197 21.09 1.46 5.88
C SER A 197 21.33 1.46 7.39
N VAL A 198 21.83 0.35 7.90
CA VAL A 198 21.99 0.11 9.33
C VAL A 198 23.42 -0.25 9.71
N ASN A 199 23.74 -0.12 10.97
CA ASN A 199 24.96 -0.65 11.57
C ASN A 199 24.63 -1.89 12.40
N ASP A 200 25.63 -2.76 12.57
CA ASP A 200 25.49 -3.93 13.43
C ASP A 200 25.28 -3.52 14.89
N MET A 201 24.29 -4.11 15.50
CA MET A 201 24.01 -4.02 16.94
C MET A 201 24.11 -5.38 17.63
N TYR A 202 24.11 -6.47 16.89
CA TYR A 202 23.98 -7.81 17.43
C TYR A 202 25.29 -8.36 18.02
N THR A 203 26.43 -7.82 17.58
CA THR A 203 27.71 -8.08 18.27
C THR A 203 27.65 -7.70 19.75
N GLN A 204 26.97 -6.61 20.10
CA GLN A 204 26.78 -6.15 21.48
C GLN A 204 25.54 -6.76 22.13
N ASN A 205 24.52 -7.11 21.35
CA ASN A 205 23.19 -7.57 21.81
C ASN A 205 22.83 -8.95 21.23
N PRO A 206 23.64 -10.01 21.48
CA PRO A 206 23.46 -11.31 20.83
C PRO A 206 22.13 -12.00 21.17
N ASP A 207 21.55 -11.71 22.35
CA ASP A 207 20.29 -12.31 22.80
C ASP A 207 19.07 -11.78 22.03
N TYR A 208 19.24 -10.73 21.23
CA TYR A 208 18.16 -10.08 20.48
C TYR A 208 18.18 -10.38 19.00
N VAL A 209 19.03 -11.29 18.54
CA VAL A 209 19.10 -11.68 17.11
C VAL A 209 17.74 -12.14 16.60
N GLY A 210 17.26 -11.50 15.52
CA GLY A 210 15.94 -11.78 14.93
C GLY A 210 14.74 -11.13 15.62
N LEU A 211 14.95 -10.35 16.68
CA LEU A 211 13.89 -9.73 17.47
C LEU A 211 13.87 -8.19 17.40
N MET A 212 14.94 -7.57 16.90
CA MET A 212 15.12 -6.12 16.90
C MET A 212 15.43 -5.55 15.51
N GLY A 213 14.95 -6.22 14.48
CA GLY A 213 15.07 -5.76 13.10
C GLY A 213 16.45 -6.00 12.50
N SER A 214 16.83 -5.20 11.53
CA SER A 214 18.06 -5.37 10.76
C SER A 214 19.31 -4.75 11.41
N GLY A 215 19.13 -3.87 12.39
CA GLY A 215 20.21 -3.16 13.06
C GLY A 215 19.82 -1.75 13.50
N TYR A 216 20.79 -0.91 13.90
CA TYR A 216 20.47 0.48 14.18
C TYR A 216 20.71 1.39 12.99
N ILE A 217 19.74 2.30 12.77
CA ILE A 217 19.69 3.12 11.56
C ILE A 217 20.87 4.09 11.46
N ASP A 218 21.38 4.28 10.24
CA ASP A 218 22.47 5.19 9.91
C ASP A 218 22.06 6.16 8.79
N ALA A 219 21.88 7.43 9.15
CA ALA A 219 21.49 8.46 8.18
C ALA A 219 22.54 8.68 7.08
N TYR A 220 23.82 8.53 7.39
CA TYR A 220 24.88 8.70 6.41
C TYR A 220 24.84 7.58 5.38
N LYS A 221 24.72 6.32 5.80
CA LYS A 221 24.54 5.19 4.90
C LYS A 221 23.29 5.34 4.04
N ALA A 222 22.17 5.78 4.65
CA ALA A 222 20.92 6.00 3.93
C ALA A 222 21.02 7.07 2.84
N LEU A 223 21.86 8.09 3.06
CA LEU A 223 22.06 9.18 2.11
C LEU A 223 23.27 8.99 1.18
N GLN A 224 24.21 8.12 1.53
CA GLN A 224 25.31 7.76 0.65
C GLN A 224 24.90 6.74 -0.42
N GLY A 225 23.64 6.30 -0.39
CA GLY A 225 23.15 5.33 -1.32
C GLY A 225 23.88 5.54 -2.65
N LYS A 226 24.74 4.62 -3.04
CA LYS A 226 25.27 4.62 -4.40
C LYS A 226 24.05 4.78 -5.26
N GLU A 227 24.01 5.83 -6.06
CA GLU A 227 23.04 5.87 -7.15
C GLU A 227 23.30 4.59 -7.93
N GLY A 228 22.57 3.52 -7.64
CA GLY A 228 22.81 2.22 -8.21
C GLY A 228 22.95 2.30 -9.72
N SER A 229 23.61 1.37 -10.33
CA SER A 229 23.66 1.28 -11.78
C SER A 229 22.23 1.27 -12.33
N THR A 230 22.06 1.80 -13.51
CA THR A 230 20.82 1.66 -14.27
C THR A 230 20.52 0.17 -14.44
N PRO A 231 19.34 -0.33 -14.08
CA PRO A 231 19.00 -1.73 -14.30
C PRO A 231 19.06 -2.09 -15.79
N ASP A 232 19.35 -3.34 -16.10
CA ASP A 232 19.15 -3.83 -17.45
C ASP A 232 17.68 -3.79 -17.83
N ALA A 233 17.38 -3.62 -19.12
CA ALA A 233 16.02 -3.67 -19.61
C ALA A 233 15.44 -5.10 -19.47
N VAL A 234 14.14 -5.21 -19.30
CA VAL A 234 13.44 -6.47 -19.49
C VAL A 234 13.69 -6.94 -20.93
N ALA A 235 14.48 -8.00 -21.08
CA ALA A 235 14.95 -8.46 -22.37
C ALA A 235 13.82 -9.00 -23.26
N ASP A 236 12.84 -9.67 -22.64
CA ASP A 236 11.66 -10.24 -23.27
C ASP A 236 10.53 -10.45 -22.27
N PHE A 237 9.30 -10.46 -22.79
CA PHE A 237 8.10 -10.75 -22.01
C PHE A 237 7.02 -11.37 -22.91
N THR A 238 6.06 -12.06 -22.31
CA THR A 238 4.91 -12.61 -23.03
C THR A 238 3.63 -11.88 -22.68
N VAL A 239 2.71 -11.80 -23.62
CA VAL A 239 1.36 -11.27 -23.41
C VAL A 239 0.37 -12.31 -23.88
N THR A 240 -0.40 -12.87 -22.97
CA THR A 240 -1.47 -13.82 -23.24
C THR A 240 -2.80 -13.10 -23.07
N PRO A 241 -3.47 -12.70 -24.17
CA PRO A 241 -4.71 -11.93 -24.11
C PRO A 241 -5.92 -12.81 -23.78
N SER A 242 -6.86 -12.26 -23.01
CA SER A 242 -8.24 -12.71 -22.88
C SER A 242 -9.20 -11.71 -23.55
N HIS A 243 -10.49 -11.69 -23.21
CA HIS A 243 -11.43 -10.76 -23.79
C HIS A 243 -11.41 -9.36 -23.14
N ASP A 244 -11.10 -9.29 -21.84
CA ASP A 244 -11.11 -8.07 -21.04
C ASP A 244 -9.85 -7.89 -20.18
N ASN A 245 -8.89 -8.80 -20.34
CA ASN A 245 -7.61 -8.75 -19.63
C ASN A 245 -6.47 -9.32 -20.50
N ALA A 246 -5.23 -9.16 -20.01
CA ALA A 246 -4.05 -9.79 -20.55
C ALA A 246 -3.13 -10.22 -19.43
N LEU A 247 -2.68 -11.48 -19.42
CA LEU A 247 -1.61 -11.96 -18.56
C LEU A 247 -0.28 -11.58 -19.19
N ILE A 248 0.52 -10.81 -18.46
CA ILE A 248 1.86 -10.34 -18.87
C ILE A 248 2.88 -11.03 -17.97
N GLU A 249 3.85 -11.72 -18.58
CA GLU A 249 4.87 -12.48 -17.85
C GLU A 249 6.27 -12.11 -18.35
N TRP A 250 7.19 -11.90 -17.42
CA TRP A 250 8.58 -11.54 -17.72
C TRP A 250 9.54 -12.16 -16.71
N THR A 251 10.83 -12.05 -17.01
CA THR A 251 11.90 -12.37 -16.05
C THR A 251 12.47 -11.05 -15.54
N ILE A 252 12.69 -10.96 -14.23
CA ILE A 252 13.34 -9.80 -13.61
C ILE A 252 14.75 -9.68 -14.20
N PRO A 253 15.11 -8.51 -14.78
CA PRO A 253 16.41 -8.31 -15.37
C PRO A 253 17.54 -8.33 -14.34
N GLU A 254 18.76 -8.52 -14.79
CA GLU A 254 19.93 -8.37 -13.93
C GLU A 254 20.12 -6.90 -13.51
N SER A 255 20.66 -6.73 -12.32
CA SER A 255 21.14 -5.44 -11.83
C SER A 255 22.36 -5.68 -10.94
N GLU A 256 23.29 -4.74 -10.88
CA GLU A 256 24.49 -4.86 -10.01
C GLU A 256 24.12 -5.11 -8.55
N GLU A 257 22.96 -4.63 -8.11
CA GLU A 257 22.47 -4.78 -6.75
C GLU A 257 21.55 -5.98 -6.57
N LYS A 258 21.36 -6.79 -7.62
CA LYS A 258 20.48 -7.97 -7.66
C LYS A 258 19.04 -7.68 -7.21
N SER A 259 18.64 -6.42 -7.16
CA SER A 259 17.31 -6.00 -6.75
C SER A 259 16.72 -4.97 -7.70
N ILE A 260 15.59 -5.31 -8.28
CA ILE A 260 14.69 -4.39 -8.95
C ILE A 260 13.59 -4.05 -7.94
N ASP A 261 13.30 -2.77 -7.76
CA ASP A 261 12.27 -2.31 -6.83
C ASP A 261 10.88 -2.59 -7.39
N HIS A 262 10.62 -2.12 -8.59
CA HIS A 262 9.35 -2.36 -9.26
C HIS A 262 9.52 -2.32 -10.78
N HIS A 263 8.46 -2.76 -11.48
CA HIS A 263 8.32 -2.65 -12.92
C HIS A 263 7.12 -1.78 -13.25
N VAL A 264 7.22 -0.96 -14.29
CA VAL A 264 6.08 -0.23 -14.84
C VAL A 264 5.74 -0.83 -16.19
N ILE A 265 4.50 -1.32 -16.32
CA ILE A 265 3.94 -1.80 -17.57
C ILE A 265 3.17 -0.66 -18.21
N TYR A 266 3.62 -0.19 -19.36
CA TYR A 266 2.95 0.80 -20.19
C TYR A 266 2.14 0.10 -21.26
N TYR A 267 0.95 0.61 -21.56
CA TYR A 267 0.10 0.04 -22.60
C TYR A 267 -0.72 1.11 -23.33
N SER A 268 -1.05 0.84 -24.57
CA SER A 268 -1.85 1.75 -25.41
C SER A 268 -2.54 0.97 -26.53
N THR A 269 -3.65 1.49 -27.04
CA THR A 269 -4.26 1.05 -28.31
C THR A 269 -3.57 1.63 -29.54
N GLU A 270 -2.81 2.70 -29.34
CA GLU A 270 -1.98 3.34 -30.36
C GLU A 270 -0.56 2.81 -30.29
N GLU A 271 0.07 2.61 -31.46
CA GLU A 271 1.47 2.20 -31.52
C GLU A 271 2.37 3.30 -30.95
N PHE A 272 3.32 2.92 -30.13
CA PHE A 272 4.31 3.82 -29.55
C PHE A 272 5.71 3.21 -29.66
N SER A 273 6.73 4.04 -29.45
CA SER A 273 8.14 3.66 -29.51
C SER A 273 8.84 3.94 -28.17
N ALA A 274 10.03 3.38 -27.99
CA ALA A 274 10.85 3.64 -26.81
C ALA A 274 11.30 5.10 -26.66
N SER A 275 11.24 5.91 -27.76
CA SER A 275 11.58 7.32 -27.75
C SER A 275 10.40 8.23 -27.39
N ASP A 276 9.19 7.71 -27.30
CA ASP A 276 8.02 8.49 -26.96
C ASP A 276 7.96 8.79 -25.46
N ASN A 277 7.17 9.80 -25.10
CA ASN A 277 6.95 10.14 -23.68
C ASN A 277 6.03 9.11 -23.05
N LEU A 278 6.58 8.04 -22.49
CA LEU A 278 5.82 6.97 -21.87
C LEU A 278 4.98 7.44 -20.68
N ASN A 279 5.37 8.53 -20.00
CA ASN A 279 4.60 9.07 -18.87
C ASN A 279 3.22 9.62 -19.27
N SER A 280 2.94 9.78 -20.56
CA SER A 280 1.62 10.14 -21.06
C SER A 280 0.72 8.93 -21.34
N LEU A 281 1.26 7.72 -21.29
CA LEU A 281 0.53 6.47 -21.53
C LEU A 281 -0.11 5.93 -20.25
N PRO A 282 -1.23 5.23 -20.38
CA PRO A 282 -1.73 4.37 -19.31
C PRO A 282 -0.66 3.41 -18.84
N SER A 283 -0.54 3.24 -17.53
CA SER A 283 0.49 2.37 -16.95
C SER A 283 0.04 1.77 -15.62
N VAL A 284 0.71 0.69 -15.23
CA VAL A 284 0.56 0.06 -13.93
C VAL A 284 1.93 -0.26 -13.35
N SER A 285 2.11 0.02 -12.06
CA SER A 285 3.32 -0.35 -11.31
C SER A 285 3.12 -1.72 -10.66
N VAL A 286 4.14 -2.56 -10.76
CA VAL A 286 4.15 -3.93 -10.21
C VAL A 286 5.40 -4.10 -9.36
N ASP A 287 5.23 -4.20 -8.05
CA ASP A 287 6.31 -4.39 -7.10
C ASP A 287 6.96 -5.78 -7.24
N THR A 288 8.26 -5.83 -7.05
CA THR A 288 9.04 -7.09 -7.12
C THR A 288 9.17 -7.80 -5.78
N LYS A 289 8.38 -7.45 -4.78
CA LYS A 289 8.45 -7.94 -3.39
C LYS A 289 9.00 -9.37 -3.27
N PHE A 290 10.11 -9.52 -2.52
CA PHE A 290 10.76 -10.81 -2.23
C PHE A 290 11.22 -11.62 -3.46
N LYS A 291 11.34 -10.98 -4.63
CA LYS A 291 11.89 -11.59 -5.85
C LYS A 291 13.19 -10.91 -6.26
N TYR A 292 14.04 -11.66 -6.95
CA TYR A 292 15.38 -11.23 -7.33
C TYR A 292 15.58 -11.36 -8.83
N SER A 293 16.68 -10.80 -9.32
CA SER A 293 17.11 -10.97 -10.71
C SER A 293 17.07 -12.44 -11.13
N GLY A 294 16.46 -12.71 -12.26
CA GLY A 294 16.25 -14.07 -12.80
C GLY A 294 14.91 -14.70 -12.42
N ASP A 295 14.20 -14.20 -11.40
CA ASP A 295 12.89 -14.72 -11.02
C ASP A 295 11.81 -14.34 -12.04
N LYS A 296 10.74 -15.14 -12.07
CA LYS A 296 9.58 -14.91 -12.92
C LYS A 296 8.57 -13.98 -12.25
N MET A 297 8.09 -13.02 -13.02
CA MET A 297 6.99 -12.13 -12.69
C MET A 297 5.80 -12.41 -13.59
N ALA A 298 4.61 -12.20 -13.06
CA ALA A 298 3.37 -12.25 -13.79
C ALA A 298 2.41 -11.17 -13.27
N TYR A 299 1.71 -10.50 -14.17
CA TYR A 299 0.68 -9.53 -13.84
C TYR A 299 -0.52 -9.67 -14.78
N GLU A 300 -1.71 -9.71 -14.21
CA GLU A 300 -2.96 -9.72 -14.97
C GLU A 300 -3.49 -8.30 -15.09
N LEU A 301 -3.34 -7.72 -16.27
CA LEU A 301 -3.85 -6.38 -16.59
C LEU A 301 -5.33 -6.48 -16.99
N ASN A 302 -6.20 -5.95 -16.16
CA ASN A 302 -7.65 -6.00 -16.32
C ASN A 302 -8.23 -4.73 -16.95
N GLY A 303 -9.48 -4.78 -17.41
CA GLY A 303 -10.21 -3.63 -17.92
C GLY A 303 -9.90 -3.29 -19.39
N LEU A 304 -9.34 -4.21 -20.14
CA LEU A 304 -9.10 -4.05 -21.56
C LEU A 304 -10.41 -4.21 -22.36
N LYS A 305 -10.48 -3.56 -23.53
CA LYS A 305 -11.61 -3.71 -24.45
C LYS A 305 -11.43 -4.97 -25.30
N ALA A 306 -12.50 -5.73 -25.49
CA ALA A 306 -12.51 -6.91 -26.36
C ALA A 306 -12.19 -6.56 -27.83
N THR A 307 -11.64 -7.51 -28.56
CA THR A 307 -11.27 -7.38 -30.01
C THR A 307 -10.45 -6.14 -30.33
N THR A 308 -9.62 -5.71 -29.38
CA THR A 308 -8.83 -4.48 -29.50
C THR A 308 -7.34 -4.82 -29.45
N LYS A 309 -6.57 -4.27 -30.41
CA LYS A 309 -5.12 -4.40 -30.40
C LYS A 309 -4.52 -3.43 -29.39
N TYR A 310 -3.64 -3.95 -28.54
CA TYR A 310 -2.85 -3.20 -27.57
C TYR A 310 -1.36 -3.41 -27.81
N TYR A 311 -0.59 -2.39 -27.50
CA TYR A 311 0.87 -2.40 -27.46
C TYR A 311 1.31 -2.29 -26.01
N PHE A 312 2.40 -2.99 -25.66
CA PHE A 312 2.90 -3.10 -24.30
C PHE A 312 4.40 -2.89 -24.26
N ALA A 313 4.88 -2.25 -23.20
CA ALA A 313 6.30 -2.17 -22.86
C ALA A 313 6.48 -2.24 -21.35
N ILE A 314 7.65 -2.68 -20.90
CA ILE A 314 8.01 -2.78 -19.49
C ILE A 314 9.29 -2.00 -19.25
N VAL A 315 9.32 -1.24 -18.15
CA VAL A 315 10.51 -0.55 -17.64
C VAL A 315 10.75 -1.03 -16.21
N ALA A 316 11.97 -1.48 -15.93
CA ALA A 316 12.39 -1.85 -14.58
C ALA A 316 12.97 -0.63 -13.87
N TYR A 317 12.71 -0.52 -12.58
CA TYR A 317 13.24 0.54 -11.72
C TYR A 317 14.02 -0.06 -10.56
N ASN A 318 15.19 0.49 -10.29
CA ASN A 318 15.89 0.16 -9.07
C ASN A 318 15.35 0.98 -7.89
N ARG A 319 15.75 0.60 -6.68
CA ARG A 319 15.34 1.28 -5.44
C ARG A 319 15.72 2.77 -5.36
N TRP A 320 16.57 3.28 -6.26
CA TRP A 320 16.91 4.70 -6.37
C TRP A 320 16.09 5.43 -7.41
N GLY A 321 15.09 4.78 -7.98
CA GLY A 321 14.24 5.35 -9.02
C GLY A 321 14.92 5.49 -10.39
N LYS A 322 16.09 4.85 -10.60
CA LYS A 322 16.69 4.80 -11.94
C LYS A 322 15.95 3.79 -12.80
N ALA A 323 15.51 4.26 -13.94
CA ALA A 323 14.80 3.45 -14.93
C ALA A 323 15.78 2.70 -15.84
N SER A 324 15.46 1.48 -16.18
CA SER A 324 16.09 0.76 -17.28
C SER A 324 15.75 1.41 -18.63
N ALA A 325 16.43 0.98 -19.68
CA ALA A 325 15.90 1.16 -21.02
C ALA A 325 14.52 0.44 -21.14
N VAL A 326 13.71 0.89 -22.11
CA VAL A 326 12.39 0.30 -22.39
C VAL A 326 12.61 -1.10 -22.97
N SER A 327 11.81 -2.07 -22.56
CA SER A 327 11.79 -3.40 -23.18
C SER A 327 11.42 -3.32 -24.68
N PRO A 328 11.63 -4.37 -25.48
CA PRO A 328 10.98 -4.49 -26.78
C PRO A 328 9.47 -4.26 -26.64
N ILE A 329 8.87 -3.54 -27.62
CA ILE A 329 7.43 -3.31 -27.64
C ILE A 329 6.76 -4.52 -28.24
N LYS A 330 5.77 -5.07 -27.54
CA LYS A 330 4.96 -6.19 -28.02
C LYS A 330 3.52 -5.77 -28.21
N SER A 331 2.82 -6.42 -29.14
CA SER A 331 1.40 -6.21 -29.32
C SER A 331 0.62 -7.52 -29.20
N ALA A 332 -0.58 -7.42 -28.66
CA ALA A 332 -1.55 -8.49 -28.63
C ALA A 332 -2.95 -7.93 -28.90
N THR A 333 -3.81 -8.76 -29.48
CA THR A 333 -5.21 -8.40 -29.70
C THR A 333 -6.05 -9.19 -28.72
N THR A 334 -6.86 -8.51 -27.92
CA THR A 334 -7.80 -9.16 -26.99
C THR A 334 -8.82 -10.00 -27.75
N ASN A 335 -9.23 -11.10 -27.17
CA ASN A 335 -10.19 -12.03 -27.74
C ASN A 335 -11.58 -11.41 -27.84
N ALA A 336 -12.46 -12.03 -28.62
CA ALA A 336 -13.87 -11.68 -28.62
C ALA A 336 -14.48 -11.96 -27.23
N GLY A 337 -15.31 -11.05 -26.76
CA GLY A 337 -16.00 -11.18 -25.49
C GLY A 337 -17.18 -12.16 -25.54
N PRO A 338 -17.78 -12.48 -24.41
CA PRO A 338 -19.00 -13.27 -24.35
C PRO A 338 -20.15 -12.52 -25.04
N LYS A 339 -20.99 -13.26 -25.73
CA LYS A 339 -22.17 -12.74 -26.43
C LYS A 339 -23.41 -13.46 -25.93
N VAL A 340 -24.34 -12.72 -25.37
CA VAL A 340 -25.59 -13.28 -24.90
C VAL A 340 -26.49 -13.59 -26.11
N GLU A 341 -26.97 -14.82 -26.17
CA GLU A 341 -28.11 -15.22 -27.00
C GLU A 341 -29.23 -15.76 -26.10
N LEU A 342 -30.43 -15.26 -26.34
CA LEU A 342 -31.65 -15.74 -25.71
C LEU A 342 -32.49 -16.50 -26.72
N ASP A 343 -32.98 -17.67 -26.36
CA ASP A 343 -33.92 -18.42 -27.19
C ASP A 343 -35.30 -17.77 -27.26
N LYS A 344 -35.61 -16.88 -26.31
CA LYS A 344 -36.86 -16.12 -26.26
C LYS A 344 -36.59 -14.69 -25.80
N THR A 345 -37.12 -13.72 -26.49
CA THR A 345 -37.04 -12.30 -26.16
C THR A 345 -38.23 -11.82 -25.33
N SER A 346 -39.26 -12.64 -25.22
CA SER A 346 -40.44 -12.40 -24.38
C SER A 346 -40.96 -13.72 -23.85
N LEU A 347 -41.48 -13.68 -22.62
CA LEU A 347 -42.13 -14.81 -21.99
C LEU A 347 -43.61 -14.45 -21.77
N SER A 348 -44.48 -15.34 -22.17
CA SER A 348 -45.91 -15.27 -21.85
C SER A 348 -46.31 -16.50 -21.09
N MET A 349 -47.15 -16.32 -20.08
CA MET A 349 -47.65 -17.39 -19.25
C MET A 349 -49.15 -17.17 -19.01
N ALA A 350 -49.94 -18.22 -19.32
CA ALA A 350 -51.33 -18.21 -18.96
C ALA A 350 -51.51 -19.07 -17.69
N VAL A 351 -52.15 -18.52 -16.67
CA VAL A 351 -52.44 -19.21 -15.42
C VAL A 351 -53.96 -19.39 -15.33
N ASP A 352 -54.35 -20.66 -15.23
CA ASP A 352 -55.76 -21.01 -14.94
C ASP A 352 -56.01 -20.92 -13.42
N ALA A 353 -56.54 -19.77 -13.00
CA ALA A 353 -56.78 -19.47 -11.60
C ALA A 353 -57.75 -20.45 -10.92
N SER A 354 -58.49 -21.24 -11.70
CA SER A 354 -59.36 -22.29 -11.16
C SER A 354 -58.60 -23.56 -10.74
N LYS A 355 -57.36 -23.74 -11.26
CA LYS A 355 -56.57 -24.95 -11.02
C LYS A 355 -55.31 -24.70 -10.23
N SER A 356 -54.66 -23.57 -10.47
CA SER A 356 -53.45 -23.19 -9.79
C SER A 356 -53.17 -21.70 -9.96
N LEU A 357 -52.57 -21.04 -8.94
CA LEU A 357 -52.10 -19.68 -9.02
C LEU A 357 -50.61 -19.59 -9.41
N VAL A 358 -50.00 -20.78 -9.66
CA VAL A 358 -48.58 -20.87 -10.01
C VAL A 358 -48.48 -21.39 -11.46
N GLY A 359 -47.71 -20.68 -12.25
CA GLY A 359 -47.33 -21.07 -13.60
C GLY A 359 -45.80 -21.02 -13.74
N GLU A 360 -45.25 -21.84 -14.60
CA GLU A 360 -43.83 -21.90 -14.88
C GLU A 360 -43.59 -21.63 -16.36
N THR A 361 -42.55 -20.86 -16.62
CA THR A 361 -42.02 -20.67 -17.98
C THR A 361 -40.50 -20.59 -17.91
N SER A 362 -39.85 -20.98 -18.97
CA SER A 362 -38.39 -20.99 -19.03
C SER A 362 -37.87 -20.40 -20.31
N PHE A 363 -36.68 -19.90 -20.26
CA PHE A 363 -35.90 -19.50 -21.43
C PHE A 363 -34.45 -19.96 -21.22
N ASN A 364 -33.70 -20.07 -22.31
CA ASN A 364 -32.30 -20.44 -22.26
C ASN A 364 -31.44 -19.21 -22.54
N VAL A 365 -30.41 -19.04 -21.73
CA VAL A 365 -29.31 -18.08 -21.94
C VAL A 365 -28.14 -18.87 -22.49
N LYS A 366 -27.67 -18.53 -23.68
CA LYS A 366 -26.52 -19.15 -24.32
C LYS A 366 -25.43 -18.11 -24.47
N ASN A 367 -24.18 -18.51 -24.19
CA ASN A 367 -23.03 -17.74 -24.64
C ASN A 367 -22.71 -18.13 -26.09
N ALA A 368 -22.99 -17.23 -27.02
CA ALA A 368 -22.64 -17.39 -28.44
C ALA A 368 -21.30 -16.74 -28.80
N GLY A 369 -20.59 -16.16 -27.82
CA GLY A 369 -19.26 -15.60 -27.94
C GLY A 369 -18.20 -16.47 -27.27
N GLU A 370 -17.02 -15.90 -27.07
CA GLU A 370 -15.89 -16.51 -26.41
C GLU A 370 -15.81 -16.07 -24.91
N GLY A 371 -15.09 -16.84 -24.10
CA GLY A 371 -14.90 -16.53 -22.68
C GLY A 371 -16.10 -16.88 -21.80
N VAL A 372 -16.08 -16.42 -20.56
CA VAL A 372 -17.11 -16.70 -19.55
C VAL A 372 -18.18 -15.61 -19.57
N LEU A 373 -19.42 -16.00 -19.82
CA LEU A 373 -20.57 -15.11 -19.71
C LEU A 373 -20.99 -15.01 -18.24
N LYS A 374 -20.85 -13.82 -17.66
CA LYS A 374 -21.44 -13.46 -16.37
C LYS A 374 -22.70 -12.65 -16.62
N TYR A 375 -23.80 -13.01 -16.01
CA TYR A 375 -25.07 -12.29 -16.12
C TYR A 375 -25.80 -12.29 -14.78
N GLU A 376 -26.62 -11.26 -14.59
CA GLU A 376 -27.52 -11.14 -13.48
C GLU A 376 -28.96 -11.11 -14.00
N LEU A 377 -29.87 -11.78 -13.31
CA LEU A 377 -31.28 -11.77 -13.62
C LEU A 377 -32.02 -10.89 -12.59
N GLU A 378 -32.47 -9.74 -13.04
CA GLU A 378 -33.26 -8.85 -12.23
C GLU A 378 -34.76 -8.99 -12.61
N ALA A 379 -35.59 -9.36 -11.62
CA ALA A 379 -37.03 -9.41 -11.80
C ALA A 379 -37.65 -8.03 -11.47
N ALA A 380 -37.95 -7.24 -12.49
CA ALA A 380 -38.71 -6.00 -12.30
C ALA A 380 -40.20 -6.35 -12.15
N THR A 381 -40.73 -6.31 -10.93
CA THR A 381 -42.17 -6.43 -10.71
C THR A 381 -42.90 -5.15 -11.16
N LYS A 382 -43.48 -5.17 -12.37
CA LYS A 382 -44.52 -4.22 -12.74
C LYS A 382 -45.85 -4.70 -12.15
N ARG A 383 -46.67 -3.79 -11.55
CA ARG A 383 -48.02 -4.10 -11.13
C ARG A 383 -48.78 -4.73 -12.29
N VAL A 384 -49.24 -5.96 -12.11
CA VAL A 384 -50.19 -6.61 -13.04
C VAL A 384 -51.54 -5.98 -12.77
N SER A 385 -52.08 -5.22 -13.75
CA SER A 385 -53.49 -4.81 -13.75
C SER A 385 -54.30 -6.03 -14.20
N ILE A 386 -55.03 -6.66 -13.31
CA ILE A 386 -56.02 -7.66 -13.65
C ILE A 386 -57.26 -6.95 -14.12
N SER A 387 -57.55 -6.96 -15.41
CA SER A 387 -58.86 -6.57 -15.95
C SER A 387 -59.74 -7.81 -15.87
N THR A 388 -60.63 -7.85 -14.89
CA THR A 388 -61.75 -8.80 -14.88
C THR A 388 -62.84 -8.26 -15.79
N SER A 389 -63.04 -8.85 -16.96
CA SER A 389 -64.23 -8.63 -17.77
C SER A 389 -65.36 -9.41 -17.10
N ALA A 390 -66.14 -8.77 -16.25
CA ALA A 390 -67.39 -9.33 -15.77
C ALA A 390 -68.35 -9.45 -16.96
N ARG A 391 -68.68 -10.65 -17.39
CA ARG A 391 -69.86 -10.87 -18.26
C ARG A 391 -71.07 -10.64 -17.39
N ASN A 392 -71.75 -9.54 -17.59
CA ASN A 392 -73.11 -9.35 -17.14
C ASN A 392 -74.03 -10.29 -17.96
N GLU A 393 -74.31 -11.44 -17.45
CA GLU A 393 -75.52 -12.18 -17.89
C GLU A 393 -76.70 -11.53 -17.26
N LYS A 394 -77.57 -10.89 -18.07
CA LYS A 394 -78.89 -10.41 -17.68
C LYS A 394 -79.74 -11.63 -17.29
N PRO A 395 -80.45 -11.60 -16.18
CA PRO A 395 -81.48 -12.64 -15.91
C PRO A 395 -82.63 -12.46 -16.89
N GLN A 396 -83.00 -13.56 -17.55
CA GLN A 396 -84.22 -13.68 -18.36
C GLN A 396 -85.48 -13.57 -17.39
N PRO A 397 -86.50 -12.84 -17.75
CA PRO A 397 -87.78 -12.83 -16.97
C PRO A 397 -88.60 -14.07 -17.33
N GLY A 398 -89.03 -14.78 -16.28
CA GLY A 398 -90.07 -15.77 -16.33
C GLY A 398 -91.18 -15.39 -15.46
#